data_1f3c96cf1df6b3379e75c45048f655f6
#
_entry.id   1f3c96cf1df6b3379e75c45048f655f6
#
_cell.length_a   1.000
_cell.length_b   1.000
_cell.length_c   1.000
_cell.angle_alpha   90.00
_cell.angle_beta   90.00
_cell.angle_gamma   90.00
#
_symmetry.space_group_name_H-M   'P 1'
#
loop_
_entity.id
_entity.type
_entity.pdbx_description
1 polymer ?
#
loop_
_entity_poly.entity_id
_entity_poly.type
_entity_poly.pdbx_seq_one_letter_code
_entity_poly.pdbx_strand_id
1 'polypeptide(L)'
;MHICDLRVDPDTGVVAIDRYTAVQDVGTAIHPGYVEGQMQGGAVQGIGWALNEEYLYDQRGRLENAGFLDYRIPVASDLPMIETILVEVPNPHHPYGV
;
A
#
# COMPACT_ATOMS: atom_id res chain seq x y z
N MET A 1 -10.21 6.75 -4.45
CA MET A 1 -9.18 7.55 -5.17
C MET A 1 -7.90 7.55 -4.36
N HIS A 2 -6.74 7.32 -4.99
CA HIS A 2 -5.45 7.43 -4.30
C HIS A 2 -4.62 8.51 -4.99
N ILE A 3 -3.87 9.28 -4.21
CA ILE A 3 -3.01 10.37 -4.67
C ILE A 3 -1.62 10.14 -4.09
N CYS A 4 -0.61 10.18 -4.94
CA CYS A 4 0.77 9.98 -4.54
C CYS A 4 1.63 11.14 -5.06
N ASP A 5 2.29 11.84 -4.14
CA ASP A 5 3.31 12.83 -4.45
C ASP A 5 4.68 12.17 -4.30
N LEU A 6 5.45 12.14 -5.38
CA LEU A 6 6.74 11.46 -5.39
C LEU A 6 7.80 12.27 -6.15
N ARG A 7 9.06 11.98 -5.85
CA ARG A 7 10.23 12.47 -6.59
C ARG A 7 11.01 11.28 -7.14
N VAL A 8 11.52 11.45 -8.35
CA VAL A 8 12.40 10.48 -8.98
C VAL A 8 13.74 11.15 -9.24
N ASP A 9 14.83 10.54 -8.79
CA ASP A 9 16.18 10.95 -9.17
C ASP A 9 16.47 10.46 -10.61
N PRO A 10 16.65 11.35 -11.57
CA PRO A 10 16.85 10.96 -12.97
C PRO A 10 18.18 10.24 -13.22
N ASP A 11 19.17 10.42 -12.36
CA ASP A 11 20.50 9.82 -12.53
C ASP A 11 20.55 8.38 -11.97
N THR A 12 19.82 8.12 -10.88
CA THR A 12 19.85 6.82 -10.19
C THR A 12 18.58 6.02 -10.36
N GLY A 13 17.45 6.66 -10.74
CA GLY A 13 16.13 6.04 -10.78
C GLY A 13 15.49 5.83 -9.41
N VAL A 14 16.11 6.31 -8.33
CA VAL A 14 15.55 6.20 -6.97
C VAL A 14 14.27 6.99 -6.86
N VAL A 15 13.23 6.33 -6.35
CA VAL A 15 11.91 6.93 -6.10
C VAL A 15 11.76 7.22 -4.61
N ALA A 16 11.40 8.46 -4.28
CA ALA A 16 11.04 8.88 -2.93
C ALA A 16 9.59 9.33 -2.91
N ILE A 17 8.77 8.69 -2.08
CA ILE A 17 7.38 9.07 -1.87
C ILE A 17 7.33 10.11 -0.76
N ASP A 18 6.89 11.32 -1.12
CA ASP A 18 6.79 12.44 -0.18
C ASP A 18 5.46 12.41 0.59
N ARG A 19 4.37 12.04 -0.09
CA ARG A 19 3.04 11.95 0.49
C ARG A 19 2.20 10.91 -0.24
N TYR A 20 1.39 10.17 0.52
CA TYR A 20 0.39 9.27 -0.06
C TYR A 20 -0.94 9.45 0.67
N THR A 21 -1.99 9.71 -0.09
CA THR A 21 -3.35 9.91 0.42
C THR A 21 -4.29 8.88 -0.20
N ALA A 22 -4.91 8.06 0.64
CA ALA A 22 -5.91 7.08 0.24
C ALA A 22 -7.31 7.61 0.64
N VAL A 23 -8.15 7.84 -0.33
CA VAL A 23 -9.55 8.27 -0.15
C VAL A 23 -10.46 7.15 -0.65
N GLN A 24 -11.30 6.62 0.23
CA GLN A 24 -12.18 5.50 -0.11
C GLN A 24 -13.54 5.63 0.56
N ASP A 25 -14.58 5.31 -0.21
CA ASP A 25 -15.90 5.07 0.35
C ASP A 25 -15.92 3.67 0.96
N VAL A 26 -16.21 3.60 2.24
CA VAL A 26 -16.18 2.39 3.06
C VAL A 26 -17.58 1.99 3.57
N GLY A 27 -18.63 2.64 3.05
CA GLY A 27 -19.94 2.53 3.64
C GLY A 27 -19.96 3.13 5.04
N THR A 28 -20.51 2.45 6.02
CA THR A 28 -20.44 2.83 7.43
C THR A 28 -19.18 2.24 8.07
N ALA A 29 -18.25 3.08 8.51
CA ALA A 29 -17.07 2.63 9.24
C ALA A 29 -17.43 2.27 10.69
N ILE A 30 -17.73 1.01 10.96
CA ILE A 30 -18.08 0.55 12.31
C ILE A 30 -16.94 0.77 13.30
N HIS A 31 -15.71 0.57 12.85
CA HIS A 31 -14.50 0.85 13.63
C HIS A 31 -13.49 1.61 12.78
N PRO A 32 -13.57 2.95 12.73
CA PRO A 32 -12.74 3.78 11.84
C PRO A 32 -11.24 3.51 11.94
N GLY A 33 -10.70 3.34 13.15
CA GLY A 33 -9.27 3.05 13.34
C GLY A 33 -8.81 1.75 12.70
N TYR A 34 -9.63 0.70 12.68
CA TYR A 34 -9.30 -0.53 11.98
C TYR A 34 -9.43 -0.38 10.46
N VAL A 35 -10.41 0.39 10.00
CA VAL A 35 -10.58 0.68 8.56
C VAL A 35 -9.37 1.45 8.04
N GLU A 36 -8.93 2.48 8.77
CA GLU A 36 -7.71 3.25 8.44
C GLU A 36 -6.49 2.34 8.36
N GLY A 37 -6.29 1.46 9.35
CA GLY A 37 -5.19 0.50 9.37
C GLY A 37 -5.22 -0.46 8.17
N GLN A 38 -6.39 -0.93 7.76
CA GLN A 38 -6.56 -1.78 6.57
C GLN A 38 -6.23 -1.02 5.28
N MET A 39 -6.68 0.22 5.16
CA MET A 39 -6.35 1.07 4.00
C MET A 39 -4.86 1.36 3.91
N GLN A 40 -4.22 1.69 5.03
CA GLN A 40 -2.76 1.90 5.11
C GLN A 40 -2.00 0.64 4.71
N GLY A 41 -2.36 -0.51 5.26
CA GLY A 41 -1.73 -1.79 4.94
C GLY A 41 -1.87 -2.16 3.46
N GLY A 42 -3.06 -1.99 2.90
CA GLY A 42 -3.31 -2.25 1.47
C GLY A 42 -2.52 -1.31 0.55
N ALA A 43 -2.43 -0.02 0.89
CA ALA A 43 -1.65 0.95 0.12
C ALA A 43 -0.14 0.62 0.16
N VAL A 44 0.39 0.30 1.33
CA VAL A 44 1.80 -0.07 1.50
C VAL A 44 2.14 -1.34 0.72
N GLN A 45 1.27 -2.34 0.73
CA GLN A 45 1.45 -3.55 -0.08
C GLN A 45 1.51 -3.23 -1.58
N GLY A 46 0.63 -2.37 -2.07
CA GLY A 46 0.64 -1.94 -3.48
C GLY A 46 1.91 -1.19 -3.86
N ILE A 47 2.39 -0.31 -2.98
CA ILE A 47 3.65 0.42 -3.18
C ILE A 47 4.84 -0.56 -3.22
N GLY A 48 4.85 -1.55 -2.32
CA GLY A 48 5.88 -2.60 -2.32
C GLY A 48 5.94 -3.36 -3.64
N TRP A 49 4.81 -3.74 -4.18
CA TRP A 49 4.72 -4.39 -5.49
C TRP A 49 5.23 -3.50 -6.63
N ALA A 50 4.98 -2.20 -6.54
CA ALA A 50 5.39 -1.26 -7.58
C ALA A 50 6.91 -0.96 -7.57
N LEU A 51 7.54 -0.93 -6.40
CA LEU A 51 8.88 -0.36 -6.23
C LEU A 51 9.95 -1.37 -5.80
N ASN A 52 9.60 -2.40 -5.02
CA ASN A 52 10.59 -3.21 -4.31
C ASN A 52 10.48 -4.71 -4.56
N GLU A 53 9.24 -5.24 -4.68
CA GLU A 53 8.99 -6.67 -4.64
C GLU A 53 9.11 -7.28 -6.02
N GLU A 54 9.98 -8.27 -6.16
CA GLU A 54 10.21 -9.00 -7.40
C GLU A 54 10.53 -10.46 -7.08
N TYR A 55 9.99 -11.39 -7.86
CA TYR A 55 10.39 -12.80 -7.81
C TYR A 55 11.57 -13.03 -8.74
N LEU A 56 12.70 -13.43 -8.16
CA LEU A 56 13.91 -13.76 -8.92
C LEU A 56 14.03 -15.28 -9.07
N TYR A 57 14.07 -15.74 -10.31
CA TYR A 57 14.17 -17.16 -10.62
C TYR A 57 15.52 -17.50 -11.24
N ASP A 58 16.12 -18.63 -10.83
CA ASP A 58 17.31 -19.18 -11.47
C ASP A 58 16.97 -19.79 -12.86
N GLN A 59 18.02 -20.22 -13.58
CA GLN A 59 17.86 -20.84 -14.90
C GLN A 59 17.06 -22.16 -14.88
N ARG A 60 16.84 -22.75 -13.71
CA ARG A 60 16.07 -23.97 -13.49
C ARG A 60 14.64 -23.68 -13.01
N GLY A 61 14.24 -22.40 -12.93
CA GLY A 61 12.92 -21.99 -12.46
C GLY A 61 12.73 -22.05 -10.95
N ARG A 62 13.82 -22.12 -10.16
CA ARG A 62 13.74 -22.09 -8.70
C ARG A 62 13.80 -20.63 -8.22
N LEU A 63 12.94 -20.30 -7.25
CA LEU A 63 12.90 -18.97 -6.65
C LEU A 63 14.14 -18.74 -5.77
N GLU A 64 14.94 -17.74 -6.11
CA GLU A 64 16.18 -17.41 -5.40
C GLU A 64 15.95 -16.57 -4.15
N ASN A 65 14.95 -15.68 -4.16
CA ASN A 65 14.66 -14.74 -3.08
C ASN A 65 13.40 -15.09 -2.28
N ALA A 66 13.24 -16.36 -1.91
CA ALA A 66 12.04 -16.87 -1.24
C ALA A 66 11.95 -16.53 0.26
N GLY A 67 13.01 -16.05 0.88
CA GLY A 67 13.10 -15.81 2.32
C GLY A 67 12.88 -14.34 2.70
N PHE A 68 12.55 -14.07 3.96
CA PHE A 68 12.40 -12.71 4.50
C PHE A 68 13.68 -11.87 4.44
N LEU A 69 14.85 -12.49 4.27
CA LEU A 69 16.12 -11.79 4.09
C LEU A 69 16.27 -11.22 2.68
N ASP A 70 15.68 -11.88 1.69
CA ASP A 70 15.94 -11.61 0.27
C ASP A 70 14.74 -10.96 -0.43
N TYR A 71 13.52 -11.28 0.01
CA TYR A 71 12.30 -10.70 -0.56
C TYR A 71 12.01 -9.33 0.07
N ARG A 72 12.01 -8.29 -0.76
CA ARG A 72 12.02 -6.88 -0.32
C ARG A 72 10.62 -6.32 -0.07
N ILE A 73 9.99 -6.72 1.04
CA ILE A 73 8.77 -6.05 1.52
C ILE A 73 9.18 -4.69 2.12
N PRO A 74 8.44 -3.60 1.85
CA PRO A 74 8.69 -2.31 2.47
C PRO A 74 8.63 -2.37 4.00
N VAL A 75 9.58 -1.72 4.66
CA VAL A 75 9.57 -1.54 6.11
C VAL A 75 9.10 -0.12 6.47
N ALA A 76 8.76 0.11 7.72
CA ALA A 76 8.16 1.36 8.18
C ALA A 76 9.02 2.61 7.86
N SER A 77 10.34 2.47 7.76
CA SER A 77 11.26 3.56 7.40
C SER A 77 11.31 3.88 5.91
N ASP A 78 10.77 3.02 5.06
CA ASP A 78 10.84 3.20 3.59
C ASP A 78 9.76 4.14 3.05
N LEU A 79 8.71 4.36 3.83
CA LEU A 79 7.50 5.07 3.39
C LEU A 79 7.09 6.15 4.39
N PRO A 80 6.45 7.24 3.91
CA PRO A 80 5.80 8.19 4.79
C PRO A 80 4.56 7.55 5.43
N MET A 81 3.99 8.20 6.44
CA MET A 81 2.67 7.83 6.95
C MET A 81 1.62 7.96 5.83
N ILE A 82 0.86 6.90 5.61
CA ILE A 82 -0.25 6.93 4.65
C ILE A 82 -1.41 7.71 5.25
N GLU A 83 -1.78 8.81 4.63
CA GLU A 83 -2.95 9.60 4.99
C GLU A 83 -4.22 8.89 4.48
N THR A 84 -5.20 8.70 5.36
CA THR A 84 -6.45 8.04 5.00
C THR A 84 -7.63 9.00 5.18
N ILE A 85 -8.52 9.01 4.19
CA ILE A 85 -9.76 9.79 4.23
C ILE A 85 -10.91 8.81 3.97
N LEU A 86 -11.72 8.58 5.00
CA LEU A 86 -12.90 7.75 4.91
C LEU A 86 -14.07 8.58 4.39
N VAL A 87 -14.66 8.13 3.28
CA VAL A 87 -15.95 8.62 2.80
C VAL A 87 -16.99 7.58 3.23
N GLU A 88 -18.01 8.02 3.95
CA GLU A 88 -19.03 7.13 4.48
C GLU A 88 -20.37 7.37 3.78
N VAL A 89 -20.70 6.53 2.81
CA VAL A 89 -22.01 6.46 2.19
C VAL A 89 -22.63 5.12 2.56
N PRO A 90 -23.56 5.09 3.54
CA PRO A 90 -24.12 3.83 4.03
C PRO A 90 -24.72 2.98 2.91
N ASN A 91 -24.34 1.71 2.87
CA ASN A 91 -24.89 0.75 1.90
C ASN A 91 -26.33 0.38 2.27
N PRO A 92 -27.34 0.71 1.44
CA PRO A 92 -28.75 0.44 1.77
C PRO A 92 -29.10 -1.05 1.74
N HIS A 93 -28.24 -1.89 1.18
CA HIS A 93 -28.48 -3.33 1.06
C HIS A 93 -27.82 -4.15 2.18
N HIS A 94 -27.12 -3.48 3.10
CA HIS A 94 -26.47 -4.13 4.23
C HIS A 94 -27.07 -3.63 5.56
N PRO A 95 -27.39 -4.50 6.54
CA PRO A 95 -28.07 -4.11 7.78
C PRO A 95 -27.31 -3.08 8.62
N TYR A 96 -25.98 -3.05 8.52
CA TYR A 96 -25.13 -2.06 9.22
C TYR A 96 -24.56 -0.98 8.30
N GLY A 97 -24.94 -0.97 7.02
CA GLY A 97 -24.50 0.04 6.05
C GLY A 97 -23.05 -0.10 5.58
N VAL A 98 -22.38 -1.20 5.87
CA VAL A 98 -20.97 -1.44 5.46
C VAL A 98 -20.87 -1.98 4.06
#